data_c70ba95a6810dc2267c3723b7fc5b929
#
_entry.id   c70ba95a6810dc2267c3723b7fc5b929
#
_cell.length_a   1.000
_cell.length_b   1.000
_cell.length_c   1.000
_cell.angle_alpha   90.00
_cell.angle_beta   90.00
_cell.angle_gamma   90.00
#
_symmetry.space_group_name_H-M   'P 1'
#
loop_
_entity.id
_entity.type
_entity.pdbx_description
1 polymer ?
#
loop_
_entity_poly.entity_id
_entity_poly.type
_entity_poly.pdbx_seq_one_letter_code
_entity_poly.pdbx_strand_id
1 'polypeptide(L)'
;DFMVSGQSLRELFPEGGFALHGSGKVFGLPGAALAIYMCAKPEKRKKTAALLIPATITAVLCGITEPIEFTFLFVAPLLYLLHALLSATLSATLYAIGLSGNFGGGLIDCFVQNWIPLFSYHYATYLMQIGVGLCFTAIYFFVFRFVIQLKDYKTPGRTDDDVEDKLFTKADYKAKQAGAAGAAGAAPGMKLDERDVKARAFLDGLGGAANIKDVTNCATRLRVTVNDPEKVAPSAAFTNAGAHGLVRNGHAFQVIVGLSVPQIRERFEALMTAPASDVDEVAVGTEKSFAVTAVTTGHVIDMSEVKDEMFSQKMMGD
;
A
#
# COMPACT_ATOMS: atom_id res chain seq x y z
N ASP A 1 -1.44 -43.17 -7.61
CA ASP A 1 -0.16 -43.69 -8.15
C ASP A 1 0.96 -42.66 -8.12
N PHE A 2 0.66 -41.41 -8.42
CA PHE A 2 1.65 -40.32 -8.42
C PHE A 2 2.29 -40.07 -7.04
N MET A 3 1.54 -40.24 -5.96
CA MET A 3 2.01 -40.05 -4.59
C MET A 3 2.84 -41.23 -4.02
N VAL A 4 2.85 -42.35 -4.72
CA VAL A 4 3.55 -43.60 -4.30
C VAL A 4 4.83 -43.85 -5.10
N SER A 5 5.18 -42.96 -6.04
CA SER A 5 6.24 -43.19 -7.02
C SER A 5 7.66 -43.25 -6.48
N GLY A 6 7.92 -42.79 -5.26
CA GLY A 6 9.28 -42.68 -4.69
C GLY A 6 10.19 -41.70 -5.45
N GLN A 7 9.66 -40.95 -6.39
CA GLN A 7 10.40 -39.95 -7.15
C GLN A 7 10.83 -38.78 -6.25
N SER A 8 11.92 -38.13 -6.62
CA SER A 8 12.34 -36.92 -5.93
C SER A 8 11.36 -35.76 -6.13
N LEU A 9 11.30 -34.82 -5.19
CA LEU A 9 10.44 -33.63 -5.33
C LEU A 9 10.74 -32.82 -6.61
N ARG A 10 11.99 -32.84 -7.08
CA ARG A 10 12.38 -32.15 -8.34
C ARG A 10 11.82 -32.81 -9.59
N GLU A 11 11.64 -34.12 -9.56
CA GLU A 11 11.00 -34.86 -10.65
C GLU A 11 9.49 -34.72 -10.63
N LEU A 12 8.89 -34.67 -9.42
CA LEU A 12 7.45 -34.47 -9.25
C LEU A 12 7.02 -33.01 -9.63
N PHE A 13 7.88 -32.04 -9.30
CA PHE A 13 7.63 -30.62 -9.55
C PHE A 13 8.82 -29.98 -10.26
N PRO A 14 9.06 -30.29 -11.56
CA PRO A 14 10.23 -29.79 -12.28
C PRO A 14 10.27 -28.26 -12.35
N GLU A 15 9.12 -27.60 -12.40
CA GLU A 15 8.97 -26.14 -12.39
C GLU A 15 8.79 -25.56 -10.99
N GLY A 16 8.61 -26.40 -9.97
CA GLY A 16 8.32 -25.99 -8.60
C GLY A 16 9.44 -25.21 -7.92
N GLY A 17 10.66 -25.22 -8.47
CA GLY A 17 11.76 -24.38 -8.01
C GLY A 17 11.46 -22.88 -8.09
N PHE A 18 10.66 -22.45 -9.04
CA PHE A 18 10.23 -21.05 -9.19
C PHE A 18 9.24 -20.61 -8.11
N ALA A 19 8.51 -21.52 -7.49
CA ALA A 19 7.57 -21.22 -6.41
C ALA A 19 8.19 -21.24 -5.01
N LEU A 20 9.48 -21.56 -4.86
CA LEU A 20 10.18 -21.59 -3.58
C LEU A 20 10.30 -20.22 -2.88
N HIS A 21 10.11 -19.11 -3.62
CA HIS A 21 10.05 -17.76 -3.06
C HIS A 21 8.98 -17.61 -1.95
N GLY A 22 7.94 -18.43 -1.96
CA GLY A 22 6.94 -18.48 -0.88
C GLY A 22 7.52 -18.81 0.49
N SER A 23 8.64 -19.54 0.55
CA SER A 23 9.36 -19.79 1.80
C SER A 23 9.89 -18.50 2.43
N GLY A 24 10.27 -17.50 1.63
CA GLY A 24 10.65 -16.16 2.11
C GLY A 24 9.50 -15.43 2.80
N LYS A 25 8.26 -15.65 2.33
CA LYS A 25 7.06 -15.08 2.93
C LYS A 25 6.75 -15.72 4.29
N VAL A 26 6.87 -17.03 4.38
CA VAL A 26 6.57 -17.81 5.60
C VAL A 26 7.63 -17.63 6.67
N PHE A 27 8.91 -17.67 6.30
CA PHE A 27 10.02 -17.66 7.27
C PHE A 27 10.75 -16.32 7.33
N GLY A 28 10.95 -15.63 6.22
CA GLY A 28 11.71 -14.38 6.17
C GLY A 28 10.97 -13.19 6.77
N LEU A 29 9.75 -12.93 6.31
CA LEU A 29 9.00 -11.74 6.71
C LEU A 29 8.67 -11.68 8.21
N PRO A 30 8.39 -12.79 8.95
CA PRO A 30 8.27 -12.73 10.41
C PRO A 30 9.53 -12.21 11.10
N GLY A 31 10.71 -12.59 10.61
CA GLY A 31 11.99 -12.07 11.12
C GLY A 31 12.14 -10.58 10.89
N ALA A 32 11.79 -10.10 9.70
CA ALA A 32 11.79 -8.67 9.37
C ALA A 32 10.80 -7.88 10.23
N ALA A 33 9.57 -8.40 10.39
CA ALA A 33 8.54 -7.79 11.24
C ALA A 33 9.00 -7.66 12.70
N LEU A 34 9.57 -8.73 13.25
CA LEU A 34 10.08 -8.73 14.62
C LEU A 34 11.22 -7.71 14.78
N ALA A 35 12.10 -7.58 13.79
CA ALA A 35 13.17 -6.59 13.79
C ALA A 35 12.63 -5.15 13.80
N ILE A 36 11.65 -4.85 12.96
CA ILE A 36 10.98 -3.54 12.93
C ILE A 36 10.32 -3.25 14.28
N TYR A 37 9.56 -4.21 14.82
CA TYR A 37 8.92 -4.09 16.13
C TYR A 37 9.92 -3.81 17.25
N MET A 38 11.03 -4.55 17.30
CA MET A 38 12.06 -4.38 18.33
C MET A 38 12.83 -3.06 18.20
N CYS A 39 12.89 -2.49 16.99
CA CYS A 39 13.47 -1.17 16.76
C CYS A 39 12.52 -0.01 17.08
N ALA A 40 11.21 -0.27 17.23
CA ALA A 40 10.22 0.74 17.58
C ALA A 40 10.43 1.27 19.01
N LYS A 41 10.11 2.57 19.21
CA LYS A 41 10.12 3.20 20.54
C LYS A 41 9.15 2.49 21.49
N PRO A 42 9.48 2.30 22.77
CA PRO A 42 8.63 1.58 23.72
C PRO A 42 7.18 2.06 23.73
N GLU A 43 6.97 3.38 23.68
CA GLU A 43 5.66 4.04 23.70
C GLU A 43 4.81 3.70 22.46
N LYS A 44 5.46 3.46 21.32
CA LYS A 44 4.82 3.20 20.03
C LYS A 44 4.68 1.71 19.70
N ARG A 45 5.29 0.82 20.48
CA ARG A 45 5.28 -0.63 20.23
C ARG A 45 3.88 -1.23 20.08
N LYS A 46 2.90 -0.76 20.88
CA LYS A 46 1.52 -1.26 20.78
C LYS A 46 0.90 -0.93 19.42
N LYS A 47 1.08 0.29 18.92
CA LYS A 47 0.61 0.73 17.61
C LYS A 47 1.34 -0.01 16.49
N THR A 48 2.66 -0.13 16.60
CA THR A 48 3.49 -0.89 15.63
C THR A 48 3.09 -2.36 15.57
N ALA A 49 2.84 -3.00 16.71
CA ALA A 49 2.35 -4.37 16.75
C ALA A 49 0.98 -4.53 16.08
N ALA A 50 0.05 -3.59 16.34
CA ALA A 50 -1.27 -3.60 15.72
C ALA A 50 -1.22 -3.47 14.19
N LEU A 51 -0.18 -2.83 13.65
CA LEU A 51 0.08 -2.74 12.22
C LEU A 51 0.76 -4.01 11.68
N LEU A 52 1.84 -4.45 12.34
CA LEU A 52 2.70 -5.52 11.81
C LEU A 52 2.08 -6.91 11.96
N ILE A 53 1.35 -7.20 13.05
CA ILE A 53 0.80 -8.54 13.31
C ILE A 53 -0.17 -8.97 12.22
N PRO A 54 -1.24 -8.20 11.87
CA PRO A 54 -2.15 -8.59 10.80
C PRO A 54 -1.45 -8.71 9.45
N ALA A 55 -0.55 -7.76 9.13
CA ALA A 55 0.20 -7.77 7.88
C ALA A 55 1.11 -9.01 7.76
N THR A 56 1.79 -9.39 8.85
CA THR A 56 2.63 -10.58 8.90
C THR A 56 1.80 -11.86 8.79
N ILE A 57 0.67 -11.95 9.50
CA ILE A 57 -0.23 -13.11 9.44
C ILE A 57 -0.73 -13.29 7.99
N THR A 58 -1.14 -12.22 7.33
CA THR A 58 -1.62 -12.26 5.94
C THR A 58 -0.51 -12.73 4.99
N ALA A 59 0.71 -12.24 5.17
CA ALA A 59 1.87 -12.67 4.37
C ALA A 59 2.21 -14.15 4.60
N VAL A 60 2.21 -14.60 5.86
CA VAL A 60 2.53 -15.99 6.22
C VAL A 60 1.46 -16.95 5.76
N LEU A 61 0.19 -16.68 6.03
CA LEU A 61 -0.90 -17.60 5.73
C LEU A 61 -1.26 -17.62 4.24
N CYS A 62 -1.47 -16.45 3.65
CA CYS A 62 -2.02 -16.30 2.31
C CYS A 62 -0.97 -15.90 1.26
N GLY A 63 0.27 -15.62 1.65
CA GLY A 63 1.31 -15.18 0.73
C GLY A 63 1.14 -13.74 0.21
N ILE A 64 0.24 -12.94 0.78
CA ILE A 64 0.01 -11.53 0.40
C ILE A 64 0.99 -10.67 1.18
N THR A 65 2.05 -10.21 0.54
CA THR A 65 3.20 -9.59 1.20
C THR A 65 3.19 -8.06 1.19
N GLU A 66 2.40 -7.44 0.31
CA GLU A 66 2.35 -6.00 0.12
C GLU A 66 2.12 -5.22 1.43
N PRO A 67 1.19 -5.64 2.33
CA PRO A 67 0.96 -4.87 3.55
C PRO A 67 2.18 -4.77 4.46
N ILE A 68 2.99 -5.82 4.56
CA ILE A 68 4.20 -5.79 5.38
C ILE A 68 5.39 -5.20 4.62
N GLU A 69 5.56 -5.49 3.34
CA GLU A 69 6.65 -4.95 2.53
C GLU A 69 6.58 -3.42 2.43
N PHE A 70 5.39 -2.85 2.31
CA PHE A 70 5.21 -1.39 2.26
C PHE A 70 5.63 -0.69 3.54
N THR A 71 5.72 -1.38 4.68
CA THR A 71 6.21 -0.79 5.93
C THR A 71 7.68 -0.39 5.84
N PHE A 72 8.46 -1.00 4.96
CA PHE A 72 9.89 -0.70 4.80
C PHE A 72 10.31 -0.33 3.37
N LEU A 73 9.56 -0.75 2.33
CA LEU A 73 9.91 -0.45 0.93
C LEU A 73 10.09 1.05 0.68
N PHE A 74 9.12 1.87 1.11
CA PHE A 74 9.12 3.31 0.81
C PHE A 74 9.97 4.14 1.77
N VAL A 75 10.20 3.63 2.97
CA VAL A 75 11.00 4.31 4.01
C VAL A 75 12.47 3.96 3.90
N ALA A 76 12.76 2.74 3.51
CA ALA A 76 14.10 2.16 3.48
C ALA A 76 14.27 1.21 2.30
N PRO A 77 14.41 1.69 1.06
CA PRO A 77 14.53 0.85 -0.15
C PRO A 77 15.67 -0.18 -0.07
N LEU A 78 16.75 0.13 0.67
CA LEU A 78 17.84 -0.82 0.92
C LEU A 78 17.35 -2.05 1.71
N LEU A 79 16.42 -1.90 2.65
CA LEU A 79 15.85 -3.05 3.36
C LEU A 79 15.06 -3.95 2.41
N TYR A 80 14.38 -3.36 1.43
CA TYR A 80 13.69 -4.14 0.40
C TYR A 80 14.67 -4.90 -0.50
N LEU A 81 15.78 -4.28 -0.90
CA LEU A 81 16.84 -4.96 -1.64
C LEU A 81 17.41 -6.13 -0.84
N LEU A 82 17.69 -5.93 0.45
CA LEU A 82 18.16 -6.99 1.35
C LEU A 82 17.13 -8.11 1.51
N HIS A 83 15.84 -7.76 1.62
CA HIS A 83 14.74 -8.74 1.63
C HIS A 83 14.78 -9.60 0.35
N ALA A 84 14.87 -8.99 -0.82
CA ALA A 84 14.91 -9.70 -2.09
C ALA A 84 16.13 -10.64 -2.17
N LEU A 85 17.31 -10.18 -1.77
CA LEU A 85 18.53 -10.99 -1.75
C LEU A 85 18.45 -12.16 -0.76
N LEU A 86 17.94 -11.92 0.44
CA LEU A 86 17.75 -12.97 1.45
C LEU A 86 16.71 -14.00 1.01
N SER A 87 15.61 -13.56 0.40
CA SER A 87 14.57 -14.43 -0.14
C SER A 87 15.09 -15.30 -1.28
N ALA A 88 15.87 -14.70 -2.19
CA ALA A 88 16.53 -15.43 -3.27
C ALA A 88 17.53 -16.47 -2.73
N THR A 89 18.35 -16.09 -1.74
CA THR A 89 19.32 -16.99 -1.10
C THR A 89 18.62 -18.15 -0.39
N LEU A 90 17.52 -17.87 0.34
CA LEU A 90 16.71 -18.91 0.98
C LEU A 90 16.16 -19.89 -0.07
N SER A 91 15.55 -19.37 -1.15
CA SER A 91 15.01 -20.20 -2.23
C SER A 91 16.10 -21.08 -2.88
N ALA A 92 17.27 -20.51 -3.16
CA ALA A 92 18.39 -21.24 -3.71
C ALA A 92 18.91 -22.34 -2.77
N THR A 93 19.00 -22.04 -1.47
CA THR A 93 19.39 -23.01 -0.43
C THR A 93 18.39 -24.16 -0.35
N LEU A 94 17.09 -23.86 -0.33
CA LEU A 94 16.05 -24.89 -0.29
C LEU A 94 16.05 -25.75 -1.54
N TYR A 95 16.24 -25.14 -2.71
CA TYR A 95 16.39 -25.90 -3.95
C TYR A 95 17.64 -26.80 -3.92
N ALA A 96 18.76 -26.32 -3.38
CA ALA A 96 20.00 -27.10 -3.28
C ALA A 96 19.83 -28.37 -2.43
N ILE A 97 19.06 -28.32 -1.34
CA ILE A 97 18.77 -29.49 -0.49
C ILE A 97 17.70 -30.41 -1.06
N GLY A 98 17.23 -30.18 -2.28
CA GLY A 98 16.29 -31.05 -2.97
C GLY A 98 14.81 -30.69 -2.81
N LEU A 99 14.49 -29.55 -2.18
CA LEU A 99 13.12 -29.08 -2.11
C LEU A 99 12.66 -28.54 -3.48
N SER A 100 11.48 -28.95 -3.87
CA SER A 100 10.73 -28.39 -5.00
C SER A 100 9.24 -28.53 -4.70
N GLY A 101 8.40 -27.62 -5.17
CA GLY A 101 6.97 -27.63 -4.91
C GLY A 101 6.32 -26.27 -5.09
N ASN A 102 5.03 -26.20 -4.89
CA ASN A 102 4.27 -24.97 -4.97
C ASN A 102 4.06 -24.35 -3.59
N PHE A 103 4.86 -23.33 -3.27
CA PHE A 103 4.82 -22.63 -1.97
C PHE A 103 4.37 -21.17 -2.11
N GLY A 104 3.97 -20.74 -3.32
CA GLY A 104 3.71 -19.34 -3.68
C GLY A 104 2.64 -18.64 -2.83
N GLY A 105 1.59 -19.33 -2.43
CA GLY A 105 0.48 -18.79 -1.63
C GLY A 105 0.67 -18.88 -0.11
N GLY A 106 1.91 -18.99 0.36
CA GLY A 106 2.23 -19.00 1.78
C GLY A 106 2.00 -20.35 2.47
N LEU A 107 1.70 -20.31 3.77
CA LEU A 107 1.61 -21.51 4.61
C LEU A 107 0.44 -22.42 4.21
N ILE A 108 -0.65 -21.85 3.72
CA ILE A 108 -1.81 -22.62 3.22
C ILE A 108 -1.37 -23.52 2.06
N ASP A 109 -0.65 -22.96 1.08
CA ASP A 109 -0.13 -23.76 -0.03
C ASP A 109 0.92 -24.76 0.42
N CYS A 110 1.78 -24.39 1.40
CA CYS A 110 2.72 -25.34 1.99
C CYS A 110 2.01 -26.59 2.53
N PHE A 111 0.91 -26.41 3.27
CA PHE A 111 0.16 -27.52 3.82
C PHE A 111 -0.62 -28.28 2.74
N VAL A 112 -1.44 -27.60 1.98
CA VAL A 112 -2.44 -28.24 1.11
C VAL A 112 -1.79 -28.91 -0.11
N GLN A 113 -0.82 -28.24 -0.71
CA GLN A 113 -0.24 -28.69 -1.99
C GLN A 113 1.04 -29.53 -1.81
N ASN A 114 1.73 -29.42 -0.66
CA ASN A 114 3.02 -30.07 -0.48
C ASN A 114 3.03 -30.98 0.77
N TRP A 115 2.85 -30.44 1.98
CA TRP A 115 3.08 -31.22 3.21
C TRP A 115 2.03 -32.29 3.41
N ILE A 116 0.73 -32.00 3.33
CA ILE A 116 -0.31 -33.00 3.54
C ILE A 116 -0.17 -34.18 2.55
N PRO A 117 -0.07 -33.96 1.24
CA PRO A 117 -0.01 -35.10 0.30
C PRO A 117 1.33 -35.82 0.27
N LEU A 118 2.45 -35.16 0.59
CA LEU A 118 3.79 -35.70 0.32
C LEU A 118 4.65 -35.90 1.58
N PHE A 119 4.18 -35.50 2.77
CA PHE A 119 4.98 -35.56 4.00
C PHE A 119 5.47 -36.98 4.32
N SER A 120 4.64 -37.99 4.14
CA SER A 120 4.99 -39.38 4.43
C SER A 120 6.18 -39.88 3.60
N TYR A 121 6.39 -39.33 2.42
CA TYR A 121 7.46 -39.75 1.49
C TYR A 121 8.68 -38.84 1.57
N HIS A 122 8.52 -37.57 1.91
CA HIS A 122 9.57 -36.54 1.86
C HIS A 122 9.77 -35.78 3.18
N TYR A 123 9.41 -36.41 4.31
CA TYR A 123 9.46 -35.79 5.63
C TYR A 123 10.80 -35.16 5.98
N ALA A 124 11.90 -35.83 5.60
CA ALA A 124 13.26 -35.34 5.88
C ALA A 124 13.53 -33.98 5.16
N THR A 125 13.11 -33.87 3.90
CA THR A 125 13.26 -32.63 3.12
C THR A 125 12.39 -31.50 3.70
N TYR A 126 11.16 -31.80 4.11
CA TYR A 126 10.27 -30.81 4.72
C TYR A 126 10.73 -30.39 6.13
N LEU A 127 11.28 -31.29 6.92
CA LEU A 127 11.90 -30.93 8.20
C LEU A 127 13.13 -30.05 7.99
N MET A 128 13.97 -30.34 6.97
CA MET A 128 15.07 -29.48 6.59
C MET A 128 14.58 -28.10 6.10
N GLN A 129 13.48 -28.04 5.33
CA GLN A 129 12.84 -26.76 4.95
C GLN A 129 12.51 -25.92 6.16
N ILE A 130 11.86 -26.51 7.17
CA ILE A 130 11.49 -25.82 8.42
C ILE A 130 12.74 -25.36 9.15
N GLY A 131 13.74 -26.23 9.31
CA GLY A 131 15.00 -25.90 10.01
C GLY A 131 15.75 -24.76 9.34
N VAL A 132 15.97 -24.84 8.02
CA VAL A 132 16.60 -23.78 7.23
C VAL A 132 15.75 -22.50 7.28
N GLY A 133 14.43 -22.64 7.16
CA GLY A 133 13.51 -21.49 7.25
C GLY A 133 13.65 -20.74 8.57
N LEU A 134 13.67 -21.45 9.71
CA LEU A 134 13.86 -20.82 11.02
C LEU A 134 15.24 -20.16 11.18
N CYS A 135 16.29 -20.76 10.62
CA CYS A 135 17.60 -20.10 10.57
C CYS A 135 17.54 -18.79 9.79
N PHE A 136 16.84 -18.78 8.66
CA PHE A 136 16.64 -17.56 7.89
C PHE A 136 15.77 -16.54 8.60
N THR A 137 14.77 -16.97 9.40
CA THR A 137 14.01 -16.05 10.29
C THR A 137 14.97 -15.28 11.20
N ALA A 138 15.91 -15.97 11.82
CA ALA A 138 16.92 -15.34 12.68
C ALA A 138 17.85 -14.41 11.86
N ILE A 139 18.32 -14.85 10.68
CA ILE A 139 19.16 -14.02 9.80
C ILE A 139 18.41 -12.74 9.40
N TYR A 140 17.16 -12.84 8.97
CA TYR A 140 16.33 -11.68 8.67
C TYR A 140 16.20 -10.73 9.86
N PHE A 141 15.95 -11.27 11.04
CA PHE A 141 15.85 -10.47 12.25
C PHE A 141 17.13 -9.66 12.53
N PHE A 142 18.28 -10.32 12.53
CA PHE A 142 19.54 -9.65 12.83
C PHE A 142 19.96 -8.67 11.73
N VAL A 143 19.83 -9.04 10.46
CA VAL A 143 20.18 -8.16 9.32
C VAL A 143 19.30 -6.92 9.30
N PHE A 144 17.98 -7.08 9.41
CA PHE A 144 17.06 -5.95 9.42
C PHE A 144 17.32 -5.04 10.62
N ARG A 145 17.42 -5.62 11.83
CA ARG A 145 17.70 -4.85 13.05
C ARG A 145 18.99 -4.06 12.93
N PHE A 146 20.06 -4.69 12.46
CA PHE A 146 21.36 -4.05 12.30
C PHE A 146 21.29 -2.89 11.29
N VAL A 147 20.71 -3.11 10.13
CA VAL A 147 20.63 -2.08 9.08
C VAL A 147 19.69 -0.94 9.45
N ILE A 148 18.54 -1.22 10.12
CA ILE A 148 17.64 -0.20 10.63
C ILE A 148 18.37 0.72 11.62
N GLN A 149 19.16 0.14 12.54
CA GLN A 149 19.89 0.91 13.53
C GLN A 149 21.08 1.67 12.92
N LEU A 150 21.84 1.01 12.03
CA LEU A 150 23.04 1.59 11.39
C LEU A 150 22.69 2.81 10.51
N LYS A 151 21.59 2.73 9.76
CA LYS A 151 21.15 3.79 8.83
C LYS A 151 20.10 4.72 9.44
N ASP A 152 19.72 4.50 10.68
CA ASP A 152 18.65 5.23 11.39
C ASP A 152 17.36 5.35 10.57
N TYR A 153 16.98 4.25 9.88
CA TYR A 153 15.75 4.26 9.11
C TYR A 153 14.52 4.47 9.98
N LYS A 154 13.66 5.37 9.56
CA LYS A 154 12.41 5.72 10.27
C LYS A 154 11.29 4.72 9.91
N THR A 155 11.55 3.44 10.21
CA THR A 155 10.53 2.39 10.11
C THR A 155 9.40 2.62 11.10
N PRO A 156 8.23 1.96 10.96
CA PRO A 156 7.10 2.14 11.85
C PRO A 156 7.48 2.12 13.33
N GLY A 157 7.02 3.11 14.08
CA GLY A 157 7.31 3.28 15.49
C GLY A 157 8.65 3.96 15.83
N ARG A 158 9.44 4.41 14.84
CA ARG A 158 10.72 5.12 15.07
C ARG A 158 10.65 6.64 14.85
N THR A 159 9.59 7.16 14.29
CA THR A 159 9.38 8.60 14.09
C THR A 159 9.07 9.31 15.41
N ASP A 160 9.50 10.57 15.56
CA ASP A 160 9.22 11.40 16.75
C ASP A 160 7.84 12.05 16.69
N ASP A 161 7.35 12.33 15.49
CA ASP A 161 6.05 12.94 15.28
C ASP A 161 4.92 11.94 15.55
N ASP A 162 3.79 12.46 16.07
CA ASP A 162 2.50 11.75 16.15
C ASP A 162 1.85 11.53 14.78
N VAL A 163 2.64 11.67 13.71
CA VAL A 163 2.25 11.23 12.39
C VAL A 163 2.03 9.72 12.49
N GLU A 164 0.77 9.33 12.44
CA GLU A 164 0.32 7.94 12.50
C GLU A 164 1.27 7.02 11.74
N ASP A 165 1.68 5.94 12.38
CA ASP A 165 2.38 4.82 11.74
C ASP A 165 1.44 4.24 10.67
N LYS A 166 1.48 4.79 9.45
CA LYS A 166 0.68 4.38 8.30
C LYS A 166 1.47 3.43 7.44
N LEU A 167 0.75 2.50 6.84
CA LEU A 167 1.23 1.79 5.67
C LEU A 167 1.47 2.83 4.57
N PHE A 168 2.74 3.11 4.28
CA PHE A 168 3.10 4.02 3.19
C PHE A 168 2.64 3.43 1.86
N THR A 169 1.86 4.20 1.12
CA THR A 169 1.44 3.81 -0.22
C THR A 169 2.39 4.38 -1.28
N LYS A 170 2.29 3.87 -2.52
CA LYS A 170 3.03 4.44 -3.67
C LYS A 170 2.72 5.92 -3.87
N ALA A 171 1.53 6.38 -3.48
CA ALA A 171 1.13 7.78 -3.51
C ALA A 171 1.92 8.63 -2.50
N ASP A 172 2.12 8.11 -1.29
CA ASP A 172 2.90 8.80 -0.24
C ASP A 172 4.37 8.97 -0.64
N TYR A 173 4.93 7.98 -1.36
CA TYR A 173 6.29 8.08 -1.90
C TYR A 173 6.42 9.14 -3.00
N LYS A 174 5.45 9.21 -3.93
CA LYS A 174 5.42 10.27 -4.96
C LYS A 174 5.25 11.66 -4.36
N ALA A 175 4.41 11.81 -3.34
CA ALA A 175 4.23 13.07 -2.63
C ALA A 175 5.52 13.52 -1.93
N LYS A 176 6.28 12.58 -1.34
CA LYS A 176 7.57 12.88 -0.70
C LYS A 176 8.66 13.27 -1.71
N GLN A 177 8.68 12.66 -2.90
CA GLN A 177 9.59 13.07 -3.98
C GLN A 177 9.24 14.45 -4.57
N ALA A 178 7.96 14.74 -4.70
CA ALA A 178 7.49 16.05 -5.19
C ALA A 178 7.77 17.16 -4.15
N GLY A 179 7.68 16.86 -2.85
CA GLY A 179 8.02 17.78 -1.77
C GLY A 179 9.52 18.07 -1.63
N ALA A 180 10.39 17.13 -2.01
CA ALA A 180 11.84 17.33 -1.98
C ALA A 180 12.36 18.23 -3.13
N ALA A 181 11.60 18.36 -4.22
CA ALA A 181 11.91 19.26 -5.32
C ALA A 181 11.40 20.69 -5.11
N GLY A 182 10.58 20.96 -4.08
CA GLY A 182 9.90 22.23 -3.82
C GLY A 182 10.38 23.01 -2.58
N ALA A 183 11.41 22.55 -1.85
CA ALA A 183 11.84 23.17 -0.60
C ALA A 183 12.90 24.26 -0.80
N ALA A 184 12.54 25.33 -1.52
CA ALA A 184 13.23 26.60 -1.45
C ALA A 184 12.18 27.73 -1.39
N GLY A 185 11.81 28.12 -0.19
CA GLY A 185 11.17 29.40 0.12
C GLY A 185 9.67 29.37 0.40
N ALA A 186 9.27 29.24 1.66
CA ALA A 186 8.14 29.98 2.23
C ALA A 186 8.12 29.85 3.76
N ALA A 187 7.81 30.95 4.42
CA ALA A 187 7.76 31.18 5.86
C ALA A 187 6.63 30.40 6.58
N PRO A 188 6.65 30.28 7.95
CA PRO A 188 5.77 29.39 8.70
C PRO A 188 4.38 29.98 8.86
N GLY A 189 3.42 29.39 8.16
CA GLY A 189 1.99 29.57 8.35
C GLY A 189 1.32 28.22 8.49
N MET A 190 0.39 28.09 9.40
CA MET A 190 -0.37 26.90 9.82
C MET A 190 -0.70 25.98 8.62
N LYS A 191 -0.04 24.81 8.56
CA LYS A 191 -0.30 23.79 7.53
C LYS A 191 -1.65 23.13 7.84
N LEU A 192 -2.67 23.47 7.06
CA LEU A 192 -3.88 22.65 6.94
C LEU A 192 -3.48 21.23 6.48
N ASP A 193 -3.94 20.21 7.19
CA ASP A 193 -3.72 18.81 6.80
C ASP A 193 -4.37 18.59 5.42
N GLU A 194 -3.67 17.96 4.49
CA GLU A 194 -4.18 17.66 3.13
C GLU A 194 -5.54 16.94 3.18
N ARG A 195 -5.83 16.22 4.24
CA ARG A 195 -7.09 15.50 4.46
C ARG A 195 -8.21 16.43 4.86
N ASP A 196 -7.92 17.48 5.61
CA ASP A 196 -8.92 18.51 5.94
C ASP A 196 -9.34 19.26 4.68
N VAL A 197 -8.36 19.56 3.81
CA VAL A 197 -8.63 20.19 2.50
C VAL A 197 -9.49 19.27 1.62
N LYS A 198 -9.17 17.96 1.56
CA LYS A 198 -9.95 16.98 0.81
C LYS A 198 -11.34 16.78 1.38
N ALA A 199 -11.46 16.62 2.70
CA ALA A 199 -12.76 16.46 3.36
C ALA A 199 -13.66 17.66 3.11
N ARG A 200 -13.12 18.88 3.20
CA ARG A 200 -13.84 20.12 2.92
C ARG A 200 -14.28 20.19 1.45
N ALA A 201 -13.36 19.94 0.51
CA ALA A 201 -13.67 19.95 -0.91
C ALA A 201 -14.74 18.92 -1.30
N PHE A 202 -14.73 17.74 -0.66
CA PHE A 202 -15.79 16.75 -0.87
C PHE A 202 -17.12 17.16 -0.27
N LEU A 203 -17.12 17.80 0.91
CA LEU A 203 -18.33 18.32 1.54
C LEU A 203 -18.96 19.42 0.69
N ASP A 204 -18.16 20.36 0.22
CA ASP A 204 -18.58 21.45 -0.66
C ASP A 204 -19.09 20.89 -2.00
N GLY A 205 -18.37 19.94 -2.61
CA GLY A 205 -18.76 19.26 -3.84
C GLY A 205 -20.04 18.44 -3.72
N LEU A 206 -20.40 17.98 -2.54
CA LEU A 206 -21.67 17.28 -2.26
C LEU A 206 -22.82 18.22 -1.94
N GLY A 207 -22.62 19.55 -2.00
CA GLY A 207 -23.64 20.56 -1.77
C GLY A 207 -23.71 21.05 -0.31
N GLY A 208 -22.62 20.85 0.46
CA GLY A 208 -22.50 21.31 1.83
C GLY A 208 -23.21 20.45 2.87
N ALA A 209 -22.96 20.72 4.15
CA ALA A 209 -23.47 19.91 5.27
C ALA A 209 -25.02 19.75 5.28
N ALA A 210 -25.75 20.79 4.90
CA ALA A 210 -27.22 20.76 4.85
C ALA A 210 -27.77 19.79 3.79
N ASN A 211 -26.98 19.43 2.79
CA ASN A 211 -27.36 18.48 1.75
C ASN A 211 -27.05 17.02 2.13
N ILE A 212 -26.28 16.77 3.16
CA ILE A 212 -25.89 15.42 3.58
C ILE A 212 -26.97 14.83 4.49
N LYS A 213 -27.47 13.65 4.13
CA LYS A 213 -28.43 12.88 4.93
C LYS A 213 -27.75 11.80 5.78
N ASP A 214 -26.78 11.10 5.19
CA ASP A 214 -26.05 10.02 5.85
C ASP A 214 -24.66 9.88 5.26
N VAL A 215 -23.70 9.50 6.10
CA VAL A 215 -22.31 9.28 5.73
C VAL A 215 -21.82 7.97 6.30
N THR A 216 -21.29 7.10 5.42
CA THR A 216 -20.59 5.86 5.78
C THR A 216 -19.37 5.67 4.90
N ASN A 217 -18.56 4.65 5.15
CA ASN A 217 -17.49 4.27 4.24
C ASN A 217 -17.32 2.76 4.15
N CYS A 218 -16.73 2.31 3.05
CA CYS A 218 -16.09 1.00 2.97
C CYS A 218 -14.56 1.18 2.97
N ALA A 219 -13.80 0.13 2.68
CA ALA A 219 -12.33 0.18 2.72
C ALA A 219 -11.70 1.28 1.85
N THR A 220 -12.35 1.69 0.74
CA THR A 220 -11.77 2.61 -0.25
C THR A 220 -12.70 3.72 -0.72
N ARG A 221 -13.97 3.76 -0.26
CA ARG A 221 -14.98 4.70 -0.77
C ARG A 221 -15.70 5.37 0.38
N LEU A 222 -15.83 6.69 0.32
CA LEU A 222 -16.76 7.45 1.13
C LEU A 222 -18.16 7.31 0.50
N ARG A 223 -19.12 6.83 1.25
CA ARG A 223 -20.51 6.65 0.82
C ARG A 223 -21.37 7.70 1.47
N VAL A 224 -22.03 8.51 0.67
CA VAL A 224 -22.82 9.63 1.15
C VAL A 224 -24.22 9.56 0.51
N THR A 225 -25.23 9.70 1.32
CA THR A 225 -26.61 9.92 0.85
C THR A 225 -26.93 11.41 0.96
N VAL A 226 -27.36 12.01 -0.13
CA VAL A 226 -27.72 13.43 -0.16
C VAL A 226 -29.24 13.64 -0.23
N ASN A 227 -29.67 14.80 0.23
CA ASN A 227 -31.09 15.22 0.16
C ASN A 227 -31.47 15.63 -1.28
N ASP A 228 -30.60 16.37 -1.95
CA ASP A 228 -30.81 16.92 -3.29
C ASP A 228 -29.62 16.57 -4.20
N PRO A 229 -29.75 15.64 -5.16
CA PRO A 229 -28.70 15.23 -6.08
C PRO A 229 -28.25 16.32 -7.06
N GLU A 230 -29.12 17.31 -7.35
CA GLU A 230 -28.79 18.38 -8.29
C GLU A 230 -27.78 19.38 -7.73
N LYS A 231 -27.62 19.44 -6.42
CA LYS A 231 -26.61 20.26 -5.75
C LYS A 231 -25.23 19.65 -5.76
N VAL A 232 -25.08 18.40 -6.24
CA VAL A 232 -23.79 17.71 -6.26
C VAL A 232 -23.01 18.11 -7.50
N ALA A 233 -21.80 18.62 -7.28
CA ALA A 233 -20.90 19.07 -8.32
C ALA A 233 -20.55 17.94 -9.33
N PRO A 234 -20.12 18.27 -10.55
CA PRO A 234 -19.64 17.31 -11.52
C PRO A 234 -18.48 16.44 -11.00
N SER A 235 -18.31 15.22 -11.54
CA SER A 235 -17.26 14.27 -11.12
C SER A 235 -15.86 14.87 -11.17
N ALA A 236 -15.60 15.77 -12.09
CA ALA A 236 -14.33 16.48 -12.23
C ALA A 236 -13.93 17.27 -10.97
N ALA A 237 -14.89 17.85 -10.26
CA ALA A 237 -14.62 18.59 -9.02
C ALA A 237 -14.02 17.67 -7.93
N PHE A 238 -14.50 16.43 -7.83
CA PHE A 238 -13.99 15.44 -6.88
C PHE A 238 -12.62 14.91 -7.30
N THR A 239 -12.40 14.70 -8.58
CA THR A 239 -11.11 14.26 -9.11
C THR A 239 -10.04 15.34 -8.89
N ASN A 240 -10.37 16.61 -9.13
CA ASN A 240 -9.48 17.74 -8.85
C ASN A 240 -9.17 17.89 -7.34
N ALA A 241 -10.11 17.50 -6.48
CA ALA A 241 -9.91 17.44 -5.03
C ALA A 241 -9.15 16.21 -4.55
N GLY A 242 -8.68 15.35 -5.48
CA GLY A 242 -7.86 14.18 -5.18
C GLY A 242 -8.65 12.90 -4.92
N ALA A 243 -9.91 12.80 -5.37
CA ALA A 243 -10.61 11.53 -5.49
C ALA A 243 -10.21 10.82 -6.79
N HIS A 244 -10.26 9.49 -6.78
CA HIS A 244 -10.05 8.67 -7.98
C HIS A 244 -11.29 8.58 -8.88
N GLY A 245 -12.44 9.09 -8.41
CA GLY A 245 -13.69 9.11 -9.15
C GLY A 245 -14.92 9.27 -8.26
N LEU A 246 -16.07 9.50 -8.89
CA LEU A 246 -17.38 9.63 -8.25
C LEU A 246 -18.38 8.69 -8.91
N VAL A 247 -18.99 7.79 -8.15
CA VAL A 247 -20.10 6.96 -8.60
C VAL A 247 -21.41 7.55 -8.09
N ARG A 248 -22.38 7.74 -8.99
CA ARG A 248 -23.72 8.31 -8.71
C ARG A 248 -24.78 7.22 -8.86
N ASN A 249 -25.67 7.12 -7.87
CA ASN A 249 -26.83 6.24 -7.95
C ASN A 249 -28.02 6.90 -7.23
N GLY A 250 -28.79 7.70 -7.96
CA GLY A 250 -29.86 8.52 -7.39
C GLY A 250 -29.34 9.47 -6.31
N HIS A 251 -29.84 9.32 -5.09
CA HIS A 251 -29.38 10.08 -3.92
C HIS A 251 -28.11 9.56 -3.27
N ALA A 252 -27.64 8.38 -3.66
CA ALA A 252 -26.44 7.76 -3.10
C ALA A 252 -25.20 8.05 -3.96
N PHE A 253 -24.15 8.59 -3.35
CA PHE A 253 -22.89 8.93 -3.98
C PHE A 253 -21.75 8.15 -3.33
N GLN A 254 -20.78 7.73 -4.13
CA GLN A 254 -19.58 7.07 -3.64
C GLN A 254 -18.34 7.80 -4.19
N VAL A 255 -17.64 8.49 -3.32
CA VAL A 255 -16.36 9.15 -3.65
C VAL A 255 -15.26 8.11 -3.46
N ILE A 256 -14.55 7.77 -4.53
CA ILE A 256 -13.48 6.78 -4.51
C ILE A 256 -12.21 7.50 -4.04
N VAL A 257 -11.78 7.22 -2.81
CA VAL A 257 -10.68 7.92 -2.16
C VAL A 257 -9.45 7.03 -1.96
N GLY A 258 -9.65 5.72 -1.84
CA GLY A 258 -8.62 4.78 -1.45
C GLY A 258 -8.57 4.54 0.06
N LEU A 259 -7.44 3.98 0.54
CA LEU A 259 -7.30 3.51 1.92
C LEU A 259 -7.36 4.61 3.00
N SER A 260 -7.25 5.89 2.62
CA SER A 260 -7.37 7.03 3.54
C SER A 260 -8.82 7.41 3.87
N VAL A 261 -9.80 6.69 3.33
CA VAL A 261 -11.22 7.03 3.48
C VAL A 261 -11.71 7.11 4.92
N PRO A 262 -11.28 6.26 5.90
CA PRO A 262 -11.76 6.38 7.27
C PRO A 262 -11.39 7.72 7.92
N GLN A 263 -10.17 8.21 7.65
CA GLN A 263 -9.68 9.46 8.21
C GLN A 263 -10.35 10.69 7.53
N ILE A 264 -10.60 10.59 6.23
CA ILE A 264 -11.34 11.63 5.51
C ILE A 264 -12.80 11.68 5.99
N ARG A 265 -13.41 10.52 6.27
CA ARG A 265 -14.75 10.47 6.86
C ARG A 265 -14.81 11.15 8.23
N GLU A 266 -13.87 10.85 9.13
CA GLU A 266 -13.82 11.46 10.45
C GLU A 266 -13.80 13.00 10.38
N ARG A 267 -12.95 13.54 9.49
CA ARG A 267 -12.86 14.98 9.26
C ARG A 267 -14.10 15.55 8.58
N PHE A 268 -14.68 14.81 7.64
CA PHE A 268 -15.90 15.16 6.96
C PHE A 268 -17.07 15.28 7.95
N GLU A 269 -17.21 14.33 8.88
CA GLU A 269 -18.22 14.36 9.94
C GLU A 269 -17.96 15.51 10.93
N ALA A 270 -16.72 15.78 11.28
CA ALA A 270 -16.34 16.93 12.11
C ALA A 270 -16.73 18.27 11.46
N LEU A 271 -16.52 18.41 10.14
CA LEU A 271 -16.91 19.60 9.39
C LEU A 271 -18.45 19.76 9.30
N MET A 272 -19.21 18.66 9.29
CA MET A 272 -20.67 18.71 9.31
C MET A 272 -21.25 19.19 10.64
N THR A 273 -20.54 18.93 11.75
CA THR A 273 -20.98 19.25 13.11
C THR A 273 -20.44 20.58 13.62
N ALA A 274 -19.46 21.19 12.95
CA ALA A 274 -18.93 22.49 13.32
C ALA A 274 -19.97 23.61 13.16
N PRO A 275 -20.19 24.48 14.18
CA PRO A 275 -21.06 25.63 14.01
C PRO A 275 -20.50 26.57 12.94
N ALA A 276 -21.37 27.16 12.14
CA ALA A 276 -21.04 28.06 11.03
C ALA A 276 -20.57 29.44 11.55
N SER A 277 -19.50 29.49 12.32
CA SER A 277 -18.86 30.72 12.75
C SER A 277 -17.34 30.53 12.67
N ASP A 278 -16.72 31.45 11.94
CA ASP A 278 -15.29 31.62 11.67
C ASP A 278 -14.71 30.81 10.52
N VAL A 279 -15.22 31.08 9.31
CA VAL A 279 -14.45 30.82 8.11
C VAL A 279 -14.50 32.07 7.25
N ASP A 280 -13.45 32.89 7.38
CA ASP A 280 -13.17 33.92 6.40
C ASP A 280 -13.15 33.30 4.99
N GLU A 281 -13.85 33.96 4.11
CA GLU A 281 -13.94 33.77 2.67
C GLU A 281 -12.51 33.63 2.08
N VAL A 282 -12.02 32.39 1.95
CA VAL A 282 -10.91 32.16 1.04
C VAL A 282 -11.50 32.17 -0.35
N ALA A 283 -11.44 33.34 -0.95
CA ALA A 283 -11.79 33.57 -2.34
C ALA A 283 -11.30 32.41 -3.21
N VAL A 284 -12.24 31.78 -3.93
CA VAL A 284 -11.95 30.89 -5.05
C VAL A 284 -11.16 31.73 -6.05
N GLY A 285 -9.85 31.59 -6.00
CA GLY A 285 -8.94 32.28 -6.89
C GLY A 285 -9.17 31.81 -8.31
N THR A 286 -9.67 32.75 -9.09
CA THR A 286 -9.61 32.77 -10.55
C THR A 286 -8.40 32.02 -11.11
N GLU A 287 -8.67 31.25 -12.17
CA GLU A 287 -7.78 30.62 -13.14
C GLU A 287 -6.28 30.92 -12.94
N LYS A 288 -5.57 30.00 -12.29
CA LYS A 288 -4.12 29.97 -12.37
C LYS A 288 -3.75 29.37 -13.72
N SER A 289 -3.42 30.19 -14.70
CA SER A 289 -2.72 29.74 -15.90
C SER A 289 -1.36 29.20 -15.50
N PHE A 290 -1.15 27.89 -15.66
CA PHE A 290 0.16 27.28 -15.51
C PHE A 290 0.88 27.40 -16.85
N ALA A 291 2.02 28.06 -16.87
CA ALA A 291 2.92 28.01 -18.03
C ALA A 291 3.55 26.63 -18.08
N VAL A 292 3.16 25.80 -19.03
CA VAL A 292 3.82 24.51 -19.32
C VAL A 292 4.95 24.81 -20.28
N THR A 293 6.20 24.74 -19.80
CA THR A 293 7.38 24.86 -20.65
C THR A 293 7.67 23.52 -21.28
N ALA A 294 7.47 23.39 -22.60
CA ALA A 294 7.83 22.18 -23.33
C ALA A 294 9.36 22.04 -23.40
N VAL A 295 9.84 20.81 -23.20
CA VAL A 295 11.28 20.47 -23.30
C VAL A 295 11.78 20.50 -24.74
N THR A 296 10.87 20.53 -25.72
CA THR A 296 11.16 20.62 -27.16
C THR A 296 10.29 21.69 -27.81
N THR A 297 10.81 22.34 -28.85
CA THR A 297 10.05 23.28 -29.68
C THR A 297 9.05 22.50 -30.54
N GLY A 298 7.76 22.77 -30.40
CA GLY A 298 6.69 22.13 -31.16
C GLY A 298 5.36 22.86 -30.96
N HIS A 299 4.36 22.49 -31.77
CA HIS A 299 3.00 22.99 -31.61
C HIS A 299 2.20 21.98 -30.77
N VAL A 300 1.45 22.49 -29.79
CA VAL A 300 0.46 21.71 -29.06
C VAL A 300 -0.80 21.66 -29.92
N ILE A 301 -1.22 20.45 -30.28
CA ILE A 301 -2.46 20.19 -31.03
C ILE A 301 -3.43 19.38 -30.15
N ASP A 302 -4.73 19.48 -30.43
CA ASP A 302 -5.73 18.64 -29.76
C ASP A 302 -5.54 17.18 -30.17
N MET A 303 -5.87 16.25 -29.26
CA MET A 303 -5.69 14.82 -29.48
C MET A 303 -6.53 14.32 -30.68
N SER A 304 -7.66 14.96 -30.97
CA SER A 304 -8.52 14.68 -32.11
C SER A 304 -7.88 15.04 -33.49
N GLU A 305 -6.85 15.92 -33.47
CA GLU A 305 -6.12 16.35 -34.69
C GLU A 305 -4.92 15.46 -35.01
N VAL A 306 -4.60 14.50 -34.14
CA VAL A 306 -3.52 13.53 -34.34
C VAL A 306 -3.93 12.57 -35.47
N LYS A 307 -3.04 12.38 -36.45
CA LYS A 307 -3.30 11.53 -37.64
C LYS A 307 -3.30 10.00 -37.36
N ASP A 308 -3.27 9.60 -36.12
CA ASP A 308 -3.36 8.20 -35.68
C ASP A 308 -4.77 7.94 -35.13
N GLU A 309 -5.47 6.96 -35.70
CA GLU A 309 -6.87 6.67 -35.33
C GLU A 309 -7.03 6.24 -33.86
N MET A 310 -6.04 5.55 -33.29
CA MET A 310 -6.10 5.12 -31.88
C MET A 310 -6.01 6.31 -30.92
N PHE A 311 -5.23 7.33 -31.26
CA PHE A 311 -5.11 8.54 -30.44
C PHE A 311 -6.25 9.53 -30.71
N SER A 312 -6.61 9.76 -31.96
CA SER A 312 -7.67 10.71 -32.35
C SER A 312 -9.06 10.29 -31.82
N GLN A 313 -9.30 8.98 -31.66
CA GLN A 313 -10.53 8.43 -31.08
C GLN A 313 -10.46 8.21 -29.57
N LYS A 314 -9.37 8.65 -28.92
CA LYS A 314 -9.15 8.49 -27.46
C LYS A 314 -9.25 7.04 -26.95
N MET A 315 -8.92 6.07 -27.78
CA MET A 315 -8.98 4.64 -27.43
C MET A 315 -7.93 4.23 -26.40
N MET A 316 -6.88 5.03 -26.22
CA MET A 316 -5.80 4.82 -25.24
C MET A 316 -6.00 5.61 -23.93
N GLY A 317 -7.09 6.35 -23.80
CA GLY A 317 -7.39 7.23 -22.69
C GLY A 317 -6.98 8.69 -22.96
N ASP A 318 -7.56 9.60 -22.18
CA ASP A 318 -7.25 11.05 -22.25
C ASP A 318 -5.91 11.38 -21.61
#